data_8dd30e926cf96053298153bc7c402764
#
_entry.id   8dd30e926cf96053298153bc7c402764
#
_cell.length_a   1.000
_cell.length_b   1.000
_cell.length_c   1.000
_cell.angle_alpha   90.00
_cell.angle_beta   90.00
_cell.angle_gamma   90.00
#
_symmetry.space_group_name_H-M   'P 1'
#
loop_
_entity.id
_entity.type
_entity.pdbx_description
1 polymer ?
#
loop_
_entity_poly.entity_id
_entity_poly.type
_entity_poly.pdbx_seq_one_letter_code
_entity_poly.pdbx_strand_id
1 'polypeptide(L)'
;MIKLKILLLCFALVGLISCKSSQLKHLLTPETGMFKVEILYPNEEGETFDMEYYEKTHMPLMAGLLGKNLKFYEIDKGIGGRTPNDVVPFVAIGYFYCYDVTEYNKVVGQNIVIILNDLKKFTNIQPVIQISEIKQLKNNDLK
;
A
#
# COMPACT_ATOMS: atom_id res chain seq x y z
N MET A 1 -23.77 -43.46 -13.93
CA MET A 1 -22.31 -43.30 -13.77
C MET A 1 -21.79 -41.97 -14.25
N ILE A 2 -22.24 -41.40 -15.38
CA ILE A 2 -21.77 -40.10 -15.91
C ILE A 2 -22.14 -38.90 -15.00
N LYS A 3 -23.37 -38.89 -14.42
CA LYS A 3 -23.82 -37.81 -13.51
C LYS A 3 -23.01 -37.70 -12.22
N LEU A 4 -22.51 -38.82 -11.69
CA LEU A 4 -21.70 -38.86 -10.46
C LEU A 4 -20.28 -38.34 -10.73
N LYS A 5 -19.69 -38.59 -11.92
CA LYS A 5 -18.38 -38.08 -12.31
C LYS A 5 -18.38 -36.55 -12.52
N ILE A 6 -19.47 -35.98 -13.08
CA ILE A 6 -19.63 -34.53 -13.26
C ILE A 6 -19.76 -33.84 -11.89
N LEU A 7 -20.49 -34.44 -10.94
CA LEU A 7 -20.60 -33.85 -9.59
C LEU A 7 -19.26 -33.82 -8.85
N LEU A 8 -18.45 -34.86 -8.96
CA LEU A 8 -17.08 -34.87 -8.39
C LEU A 8 -16.15 -33.88 -9.05
N LEU A 9 -16.27 -33.63 -10.34
CA LEU A 9 -15.45 -32.66 -11.07
C LEU A 9 -15.78 -31.22 -10.66
N CYS A 10 -17.07 -30.88 -10.44
CA CYS A 10 -17.51 -29.58 -9.95
C CYS A 10 -17.01 -29.30 -8.53
N PHE A 11 -16.97 -30.32 -7.64
CA PHE A 11 -16.46 -30.16 -6.27
C PHE A 11 -14.96 -29.88 -6.25
N ALA A 12 -14.18 -30.50 -7.15
CA ALA A 12 -12.74 -30.25 -7.26
C ALA A 12 -12.42 -28.84 -7.76
N LEU A 13 -13.23 -28.27 -8.69
CA LEU A 13 -13.04 -26.90 -9.18
C LEU A 13 -13.30 -25.83 -8.11
N VAL A 14 -14.31 -26.01 -7.27
CA VAL A 14 -14.64 -25.06 -6.18
C VAL A 14 -13.52 -25.02 -5.13
N GLY A 15 -12.89 -26.15 -4.83
CA GLY A 15 -11.76 -26.21 -3.89
C GLY A 15 -10.51 -25.43 -4.35
N LEU A 16 -10.24 -25.39 -5.64
CA LEU A 16 -9.08 -24.69 -6.20
C LEU A 16 -9.24 -23.15 -6.20
N ILE A 17 -10.48 -22.66 -6.35
CA ILE A 17 -10.77 -21.20 -6.33
C ILE A 17 -10.66 -20.67 -4.90
N SER A 18 -11.11 -21.42 -3.89
CA SER A 18 -11.04 -21.04 -2.48
C SER A 18 -9.58 -20.91 -1.99
N CYS A 19 -8.69 -21.79 -2.43
CA CYS A 19 -7.29 -21.77 -2.02
C CYS A 19 -6.52 -20.54 -2.56
N LYS A 20 -6.80 -20.10 -3.80
CA LYS A 20 -6.17 -18.92 -4.39
C LYS A 20 -6.59 -17.62 -3.69
N SER A 21 -7.85 -17.48 -3.29
CA SER A 21 -8.34 -16.26 -2.63
C SER A 21 -7.76 -16.09 -1.22
N SER A 22 -7.56 -17.17 -0.48
CA SER A 22 -6.95 -17.11 0.86
C SER A 22 -5.46 -16.77 0.82
N GLN A 23 -4.72 -17.26 -0.18
CA GLN A 23 -3.31 -16.91 -0.38
C GLN A 23 -3.13 -15.44 -0.76
N LEU A 24 -3.97 -14.91 -1.65
CA LEU A 24 -3.90 -13.50 -2.05
C LEU A 24 -4.21 -12.57 -0.87
N LYS A 25 -5.19 -12.92 -0.03
CA LYS A 25 -5.51 -12.17 1.18
C LYS A 25 -4.32 -12.11 2.15
N HIS A 26 -3.59 -13.20 2.33
CA HIS A 26 -2.40 -13.24 3.18
C HIS A 26 -1.26 -12.35 2.63
N LEU A 27 -1.07 -12.28 1.32
CA LEU A 27 -0.04 -11.44 0.69
C LEU A 27 -0.26 -9.95 0.92
N LEU A 28 -1.52 -9.50 1.02
CA LEU A 28 -1.91 -8.10 1.21
C LEU A 28 -2.28 -7.78 2.67
N THR A 29 -1.99 -8.66 3.62
CA THR A 29 -2.27 -8.41 5.04
C THR A 29 -0.98 -8.05 5.76
N PRO A 30 -0.93 -6.90 6.47
CA PRO A 30 0.22 -6.57 7.29
C PRO A 30 0.38 -7.57 8.45
N GLU A 31 1.57 -7.64 9.02
CA GLU A 31 1.88 -8.50 10.16
C GLU A 31 2.45 -7.67 11.32
N THR A 32 2.21 -8.11 12.57
CA THR A 32 2.82 -7.49 13.75
C THR A 32 4.35 -7.60 13.65
N GLY A 33 5.04 -6.53 13.97
CA GLY A 33 6.50 -6.43 13.87
C GLY A 33 7.01 -5.91 12.53
N MET A 34 6.15 -5.82 11.49
CA MET A 34 6.51 -5.13 10.25
C MET A 34 6.62 -3.62 10.47
N PHE A 35 7.36 -2.97 9.59
CA PHE A 35 7.45 -1.51 9.53
C PHE A 35 6.49 -0.97 8.49
N LYS A 36 5.75 0.07 8.87
CA LYS A 36 4.89 0.85 7.97
C LYS A 36 5.51 2.22 7.78
N VAL A 37 5.83 2.56 6.54
CA VAL A 37 6.30 3.89 6.16
C VAL A 37 5.12 4.64 5.57
N GLU A 38 4.79 5.78 6.13
CA GLU A 38 3.66 6.64 5.78
C GLU A 38 4.20 7.90 5.12
N ILE A 39 3.80 8.15 3.88
CA ILE A 39 4.17 9.34 3.11
C ILE A 39 2.92 10.19 2.97
N LEU A 40 2.81 11.24 3.77
CA LEU A 40 1.63 12.09 3.87
C LEU A 40 1.86 13.36 3.05
N TYR A 41 0.96 13.67 2.12
CA TYR A 41 1.00 14.87 1.29
C TYR A 41 -0.02 15.88 1.84
N PRO A 42 0.41 16.92 2.61
CA PRO A 42 -0.48 17.94 3.16
C PRO A 42 -1.28 18.64 2.05
N ASN A 43 -2.51 19.04 2.39
CA ASN A 43 -3.35 19.81 1.48
C ASN A 43 -3.21 21.30 1.81
N GLU A 44 -2.33 22.00 1.10
CA GLU A 44 -2.07 23.42 1.30
C GLU A 44 -2.48 24.21 0.05
N GLU A 45 -2.81 25.49 0.24
CA GLU A 45 -3.26 26.36 -0.84
C GLU A 45 -2.12 26.59 -1.87
N GLY A 46 -2.45 26.46 -3.16
CA GLY A 46 -1.50 26.62 -4.26
C GLY A 46 -0.66 25.40 -4.59
N GLU A 47 -0.84 24.29 -3.88
CA GLU A 47 -0.16 23.05 -4.16
C GLU A 47 -0.91 22.18 -5.17
N THR A 48 -0.18 21.32 -5.85
CA THR A 48 -0.69 20.44 -6.91
C THR A 48 -0.27 19.00 -6.67
N PHE A 49 -1.16 18.06 -7.01
CA PHE A 49 -0.91 16.64 -6.90
C PHE A 49 -1.55 15.87 -8.06
N ASP A 50 -0.74 15.21 -8.89
CA ASP A 50 -1.21 14.31 -9.96
C ASP A 50 -1.37 12.89 -9.41
N MET A 51 -2.60 12.55 -9.02
CA MET A 51 -2.94 11.24 -8.47
C MET A 51 -2.70 10.12 -9.47
N GLU A 52 -2.98 10.36 -10.77
CA GLU A 52 -2.81 9.33 -11.81
C GLU A 52 -1.32 8.97 -12.01
N TYR A 53 -0.45 9.98 -12.06
CA TYR A 53 0.98 9.75 -12.12
C TYR A 53 1.49 9.03 -10.86
N TYR A 54 1.02 9.47 -9.68
CA TYR A 54 1.37 8.85 -8.41
C TYR A 54 1.04 7.37 -8.37
N GLU A 55 -0.19 6.99 -8.72
CA GLU A 55 -0.66 5.61 -8.74
C GLU A 55 0.04 4.75 -9.79
N LYS A 56 0.19 5.28 -11.02
CA LYS A 56 0.64 4.48 -12.17
C LYS A 56 2.14 4.49 -12.40
N THR A 57 2.86 5.46 -11.84
CA THR A 57 4.28 5.65 -12.13
C THR A 57 5.13 5.70 -10.87
N HIS A 58 4.86 6.63 -9.95
CA HIS A 58 5.71 6.85 -8.77
C HIS A 58 5.67 5.65 -7.80
N MET A 59 4.50 5.19 -7.41
CA MET A 59 4.38 4.07 -6.45
C MET A 59 4.93 2.75 -7.00
N PRO A 60 4.69 2.37 -8.28
CA PRO A 60 5.39 1.24 -8.90
C PRO A 60 6.91 1.40 -8.98
N LEU A 61 7.43 2.61 -9.25
CA LEU A 61 8.87 2.88 -9.20
C LEU A 61 9.43 2.60 -7.81
N MET A 62 8.81 3.15 -6.77
CA MET A 62 9.21 2.92 -5.38
C MET A 62 9.15 1.44 -5.01
N ALA A 63 8.09 0.74 -5.40
CA ALA A 63 7.97 -0.70 -5.18
C ALA A 63 9.09 -1.50 -5.86
N GLY A 64 9.47 -1.11 -7.07
CA GLY A 64 10.60 -1.71 -7.78
C GLY A 64 11.94 -1.50 -7.07
N LEU A 65 12.19 -0.29 -6.55
CA LEU A 65 13.40 0.03 -5.79
C LEU A 65 13.47 -0.76 -4.47
N LEU A 66 12.37 -0.84 -3.72
CA LEU A 66 12.29 -1.55 -2.44
C LEU A 66 12.38 -3.07 -2.60
N GLY A 67 11.94 -3.58 -3.75
CA GLY A 67 12.08 -4.99 -4.13
C GLY A 67 11.57 -5.96 -3.06
N LYS A 68 12.41 -6.90 -2.64
CA LYS A 68 12.04 -7.96 -1.68
C LYS A 68 11.80 -7.45 -0.25
N ASN A 69 12.23 -6.23 0.08
CA ASN A 69 11.96 -5.63 1.38
C ASN A 69 10.50 -5.14 1.49
N LEU A 70 9.83 -4.90 0.38
CA LEU A 70 8.44 -4.50 0.33
C LEU A 70 7.52 -5.73 0.32
N LYS A 71 6.57 -5.81 1.26
CA LYS A 71 5.50 -6.80 1.22
C LYS A 71 4.38 -6.36 0.27
N PHE A 72 3.87 -5.15 0.46
CA PHE A 72 2.90 -4.47 -0.41
C PHE A 72 2.89 -2.98 -0.10
N TYR A 73 2.18 -2.21 -0.92
CA TYR A 73 1.91 -0.80 -0.67
C TYR A 73 0.41 -0.49 -0.80
N GLU A 74 -0.01 0.60 -0.18
CA GLU A 74 -1.35 1.17 -0.30
C GLU A 74 -1.27 2.63 -0.71
N ILE A 75 -2.33 3.15 -1.31
CA ILE A 75 -2.52 4.55 -1.66
C ILE A 75 -3.90 4.97 -1.21
N ASP A 76 -3.96 5.99 -0.36
CA ASP A 76 -5.20 6.63 0.04
C ASP A 76 -5.33 8.01 -0.61
N LYS A 77 -6.51 8.30 -1.13
CA LYS A 77 -6.91 9.65 -1.54
C LYS A 77 -7.72 10.30 -0.42
N GLY A 78 -7.35 11.50 0.00
CA GLY A 78 -8.11 12.26 0.97
C GLY A 78 -9.52 12.60 0.45
N ILE A 79 -10.55 12.36 1.27
CA ILE A 79 -11.96 12.60 0.92
C ILE A 79 -12.70 13.48 1.93
N GLY A 80 -12.14 13.77 3.10
CA GLY A 80 -12.75 14.58 4.14
C GLY A 80 -11.88 14.72 5.38
N GLY A 81 -12.26 15.61 6.28
CA GLY A 81 -11.67 15.80 7.59
C GLY A 81 -12.52 15.18 8.70
N ARG A 82 -12.39 15.69 9.93
CA ARG A 82 -13.12 15.20 11.10
C ARG A 82 -14.63 15.43 10.99
N THR A 83 -15.04 16.56 10.41
CA THR A 83 -16.44 16.91 10.19
C THR A 83 -16.70 17.03 8.68
N PRO A 84 -17.99 16.96 8.23
CA PRO A 84 -18.33 17.05 6.80
C PRO A 84 -17.87 18.35 6.11
N ASN A 85 -17.60 19.40 6.86
CA ASN A 85 -17.18 20.71 6.34
C ASN A 85 -15.67 20.97 6.48
N ASP A 86 -14.94 20.05 7.05
CA ASP A 86 -13.49 20.22 7.24
C ASP A 86 -12.77 20.03 5.90
N VAL A 87 -11.75 20.85 5.70
CA VAL A 87 -10.81 20.66 4.60
C VAL A 87 -10.06 19.34 4.79
N VAL A 88 -9.87 18.61 3.70
CA VAL A 88 -9.05 17.40 3.69
C VAL A 88 -7.64 17.75 4.17
N PRO A 89 -7.10 17.13 5.24
CA PRO A 89 -5.77 17.48 5.76
C PRO A 89 -4.63 17.01 4.86
N PHE A 90 -4.82 15.90 4.15
CA PHE A 90 -3.84 15.34 3.20
C PHE A 90 -4.53 14.98 1.89
N VAL A 91 -3.99 15.41 0.76
CA VAL A 91 -4.52 15.08 -0.57
C VAL A 91 -4.33 13.60 -0.90
N ALA A 92 -3.23 13.03 -0.44
CA ALA A 92 -2.90 11.62 -0.58
C ALA A 92 -2.05 11.14 0.59
N ILE A 93 -2.10 9.84 0.88
CA ILE A 93 -1.17 9.13 1.75
C ILE A 93 -0.73 7.86 1.04
N GLY A 94 0.59 7.65 0.96
CA GLY A 94 1.17 6.39 0.51
C GLY A 94 1.68 5.59 1.68
N TYR A 95 1.53 4.26 1.63
CA TYR A 95 2.02 3.37 2.66
C TYR A 95 2.90 2.29 2.05
N PHE A 96 4.09 2.06 2.62
CA PHE A 96 4.93 0.92 2.30
C PHE A 96 5.03 0.01 3.52
N TYR A 97 4.65 -1.26 3.36
CA TYR A 97 4.77 -2.27 4.41
C TYR A 97 6.04 -3.06 4.17
N CYS A 98 7.06 -2.80 4.99
CA CYS A 98 8.42 -3.30 4.82
C CYS A 98 8.81 -4.29 5.93
N TYR A 99 9.69 -5.24 5.60
CA TYR A 99 10.21 -6.22 6.55
C TYR A 99 11.33 -5.63 7.42
N ASP A 100 12.17 -4.73 6.86
CA ASP A 100 13.35 -4.17 7.51
C ASP A 100 13.47 -2.67 7.23
N VAL A 101 13.48 -1.85 8.30
CA VAL A 101 13.61 -0.40 8.21
C VAL A 101 15.02 0.05 7.82
N THR A 102 16.04 -0.72 8.18
CA THR A 102 17.44 -0.41 7.83
C THR A 102 17.64 -0.56 6.33
N GLU A 103 17.13 -1.64 5.76
CA GLU A 103 17.18 -1.85 4.30
C GLU A 103 16.33 -0.81 3.55
N TYR A 104 15.14 -0.42 4.09
CA TYR A 104 14.36 0.70 3.53
C TYR A 104 15.19 1.98 3.46
N ASN A 105 15.79 2.39 4.58
CA ASN A 105 16.60 3.62 4.65
C ASN A 105 17.79 3.58 3.69
N LYS A 106 18.45 2.43 3.58
CA LYS A 106 19.57 2.21 2.66
C LYS A 106 19.13 2.36 1.20
N VAL A 107 18.03 1.70 0.81
CA VAL A 107 17.50 1.77 -0.57
C VAL A 107 17.11 3.20 -0.91
N VAL A 108 16.38 3.90 -0.03
CA VAL A 108 15.99 5.30 -0.25
C VAL A 108 17.22 6.19 -0.35
N GLY A 109 18.20 6.05 0.54
CA GLY A 109 19.43 6.84 0.49
C GLY A 109 20.23 6.64 -0.79
N GLN A 110 20.34 5.41 -1.29
CA GLN A 110 21.04 5.09 -2.55
C GLN A 110 20.32 5.62 -3.78
N ASN A 111 18.99 5.80 -3.72
CA ASN A 111 18.17 6.21 -4.85
C ASN A 111 17.55 7.61 -4.69
N ILE A 112 18.00 8.39 -3.71
CA ILE A 112 17.37 9.66 -3.33
C ILE A 112 17.23 10.64 -4.51
N VAL A 113 18.22 10.71 -5.38
CA VAL A 113 18.18 11.61 -6.56
C VAL A 113 17.09 11.19 -7.55
N ILE A 114 16.93 9.89 -7.78
CA ILE A 114 15.88 9.34 -8.66
C ILE A 114 14.52 9.66 -8.06
N ILE A 115 14.34 9.40 -6.76
CA ILE A 115 13.07 9.59 -6.03
C ILE A 115 12.67 11.08 -6.05
N LEU A 116 13.58 11.99 -5.71
CA LEU A 116 13.30 13.43 -5.68
C LEU A 116 13.03 14.03 -7.08
N ASN A 117 13.70 13.53 -8.10
CA ASN A 117 13.43 13.96 -9.47
C ASN A 117 12.10 13.45 -10.00
N ASP A 118 11.67 12.26 -9.56
CA ASP A 118 10.37 11.71 -9.92
C ASP A 118 9.24 12.41 -9.16
N LEU A 119 9.43 12.71 -7.87
CA LEU A 119 8.47 13.46 -7.04
C LEU A 119 8.03 14.77 -7.71
N LYS A 120 8.97 15.53 -8.26
CA LYS A 120 8.70 16.81 -8.94
C LYS A 120 7.81 16.70 -10.19
N LYS A 121 7.60 15.51 -10.71
CA LYS A 121 6.76 15.30 -11.90
C LYS A 121 5.28 15.25 -11.58
N PHE A 122 4.91 14.96 -10.33
CA PHE A 122 3.51 14.81 -9.94
C PHE A 122 3.07 15.77 -8.83
N THR A 123 4.00 16.40 -8.10
CA THR A 123 3.64 17.30 -7.01
C THR A 123 4.74 18.32 -6.71
N ASN A 124 4.33 19.48 -6.19
CA ASN A 124 5.18 20.46 -5.53
C ASN A 124 5.08 20.37 -4.00
N ILE A 125 4.25 19.47 -3.46
CA ILE A 125 4.08 19.27 -2.02
C ILE A 125 5.33 18.62 -1.42
N GLN A 126 5.81 19.18 -0.32
CA GLN A 126 6.82 18.53 0.52
C GLN A 126 6.12 17.49 1.44
N PRO A 127 6.31 16.18 1.23
CA PRO A 127 5.62 15.20 2.07
C PRO A 127 6.17 15.17 3.48
N VAL A 128 5.30 14.84 4.44
CA VAL A 128 5.66 14.42 5.78
C VAL A 128 5.83 12.91 5.79
N ILE A 129 6.91 12.41 6.39
CA ILE A 129 7.21 10.97 6.43
C ILE A 129 7.20 10.50 7.88
N GLN A 130 6.48 9.41 8.15
CA GLN A 130 6.53 8.70 9.41
C GLN A 130 6.87 7.22 9.16
N ILE A 131 7.72 6.67 10.01
CA ILE A 131 8.02 5.24 10.05
C ILE A 131 7.51 4.69 11.38
N SER A 132 6.63 3.71 11.30
CA SER A 132 5.98 3.08 12.43
C SER A 132 6.25 1.57 12.45
N GLU A 133 6.42 0.99 13.63
CA GLU A 133 6.37 -0.46 13.80
C GLU A 133 4.94 -0.89 14.14
N ILE A 134 4.40 -1.88 13.44
CA ILE A 134 3.08 -2.43 13.70
C ILE A 134 3.09 -3.22 15.01
N LYS A 135 2.54 -2.65 16.08
CA LYS A 135 2.53 -3.27 17.41
C LYS A 135 1.40 -4.26 17.61
N GLN A 136 0.27 -4.03 16.96
CA GLN A 136 -0.92 -4.88 17.14
C GLN A 136 -1.82 -4.81 15.91
N LEU A 137 -2.27 -5.98 15.48
CA LEU A 137 -3.37 -6.15 14.53
C LEU A 137 -4.46 -6.92 15.26
N LYS A 138 -5.70 -6.42 15.21
CA LYS A 138 -6.83 -7.04 15.89
C LYS A 138 -8.02 -7.10 14.93
N ASN A 139 -8.50 -8.32 14.67
CA ASN A 139 -9.72 -8.53 13.90
C ASN A 139 -10.92 -8.57 14.85
N ASN A 140 -11.99 -7.87 14.51
CA ASN A 140 -13.24 -7.85 15.30
C ASN A 140 -14.16 -9.06 14.98
N ASP A 141 -13.80 -9.92 14.02
CA ASP A 141 -14.63 -11.06 13.60
C ASP A 141 -14.55 -12.26 14.54
N LEU A 142 -13.80 -12.16 15.66
CA LEU A 142 -13.73 -13.17 16.71
C LEU A 142 -14.75 -12.83 17.82
N LYS A 143 -16.03 -13.08 17.54
CA LYS A 143 -17.06 -13.32 18.54
C LYS A 143 -17.46 -14.77 18.53
#